data_497f7fea9c2a19929c23bd9ccad56ca6
#
_entry.id   497f7fea9c2a19929c23bd9ccad56ca6
#
_cell.length_a   1.000
_cell.length_b   1.000
_cell.length_c   1.000
_cell.angle_alpha   90.00
_cell.angle_beta   90.00
_cell.angle_gamma   90.00
#
_symmetry.space_group_name_H-M   'P 1'
#
loop_
_entity.id
_entity.type
_entity.pdbx_description
1 polymer ?
#
loop_
_entity_poly.entity_id
_entity_poly.type
_entity_poly.pdbx_seq_one_letter_code
_entity_poly.pdbx_strand_id
1 'polypeptide(L)'
;KELFIGSVRTPLEYWSPWRLEDKGDELLHIAGLQDVAGQITHLLTPSTLLDILQYFTIYATNSKKKKIKVVCRYQQYEGANAIVERVKEGKIKKGLIWHFQGSGKSLLMLFAAQKMRKQQDLGNPTVMIVVDRVDLDSQITATFNTAEVPNMVTTDNIKELHDLLEKDTRKIIITMIHKFKDTYPDMNKRENLIVMVDEAHRTQEGDLGQKMRSALPNAFLFGLTGTPINKADKNTFWAFGAEEDKSGYMSRYTFQDSIRDNATLPLHFEPRLPDYHIDRENLDIAFKEMANDLTEEDRNKLSQKAAKMAVFLKSPERVKTIVKDIVEHFQKHVEPEGFKAMIVTPDRYACVQYKEE
;
A
#
# COMPACT_ATOMS: atom_id res chain seq x y z
N LYS A 1 20.93 -20.72 -6.89
CA LYS A 1 19.89 -21.61 -6.33
C LYS A 1 19.09 -20.86 -5.29
N GLU A 2 17.79 -21.11 -5.22
CA GLU A 2 16.87 -20.41 -4.33
C GLU A 2 15.98 -21.42 -3.62
N LEU A 3 15.55 -21.10 -2.39
CA LEU A 3 14.56 -21.83 -1.63
C LEU A 3 13.18 -21.26 -1.90
N PHE A 4 12.22 -22.10 -2.26
CA PHE A 4 10.82 -21.71 -2.43
C PHE A 4 9.94 -22.37 -1.39
N ILE A 5 8.95 -21.63 -0.92
CA ILE A 5 7.92 -22.09 0.02
C ILE A 5 6.54 -22.03 -0.64
N GLY A 6 5.75 -23.04 -0.40
CA GLY A 6 4.36 -23.12 -0.85
C GLY A 6 3.59 -24.17 -0.08
N SER A 7 2.28 -24.24 -0.27
CA SER A 7 1.47 -25.27 0.37
C SER A 7 1.28 -26.48 -0.55
N VAL A 8 1.02 -27.63 0.04
CA VAL A 8 0.62 -28.84 -0.69
C VAL A 8 -0.62 -28.54 -1.54
N ARG A 9 -0.62 -28.89 -2.81
CA ARG A 9 -1.64 -28.63 -3.84
C ARG A 9 -1.62 -27.19 -4.42
N THR A 10 -0.72 -26.32 -3.99
CA THR A 10 -0.51 -25.04 -4.67
C THR A 10 0.37 -25.29 -5.90
N PRO A 11 -0.04 -24.87 -7.11
CA PRO A 11 0.81 -24.96 -8.30
C PRO A 11 2.13 -24.24 -8.07
N LEU A 12 3.23 -24.75 -8.64
CA LEU A 12 4.58 -24.22 -8.43
C LEU A 12 4.72 -22.75 -8.82
N GLU A 13 3.93 -22.28 -9.77
CA GLU A 13 3.87 -20.88 -10.20
C GLU A 13 3.46 -19.89 -9.08
N TYR A 14 2.80 -20.37 -8.03
CA TYR A 14 2.41 -19.56 -6.87
C TYR A 14 3.33 -19.74 -5.67
N TRP A 15 4.38 -20.56 -5.78
CA TRP A 15 5.37 -20.66 -4.73
C TRP A 15 6.24 -19.42 -4.72
N SER A 16 6.60 -18.95 -3.54
CA SER A 16 7.40 -17.75 -3.36
C SER A 16 8.79 -18.08 -2.84
N PRO A 17 9.83 -17.35 -3.23
CA PRO A 17 11.13 -17.51 -2.64
C PRO A 17 11.07 -17.19 -1.14
N TRP A 18 11.86 -17.92 -0.36
CA TRP A 18 12.12 -17.60 1.04
C TRP A 18 13.48 -16.95 1.15
N ARG A 19 13.49 -15.65 1.47
CA ARG A 19 14.71 -14.87 1.58
C ARG A 19 14.95 -14.46 3.03
N LEU A 20 16.19 -14.17 3.36
CA LEU A 20 16.56 -13.49 4.59
C LEU A 20 16.76 -12.01 4.26
N GLU A 21 16.31 -11.12 5.13
CA GLU A 21 16.66 -9.70 5.02
C GLU A 21 18.19 -9.57 5.03
N ASP A 22 18.71 -8.78 4.11
CA ASP A 22 20.14 -8.47 4.04
C ASP A 22 20.47 -7.55 5.23
N LYS A 23 20.89 -8.15 6.35
CA LYS A 23 21.28 -7.42 7.58
C LYS A 23 22.63 -6.72 7.45
N GLY A 24 23.11 -6.52 6.23
CA GLY A 24 24.35 -5.80 5.97
C GLY A 24 25.62 -6.59 6.32
N ASP A 25 25.54 -7.89 6.41
CA ASP A 25 26.70 -8.76 6.58
C ASP A 25 27.35 -9.00 5.20
N GLU A 26 28.37 -8.22 4.88
CA GLU A 26 29.15 -8.33 3.63
C GLU A 26 29.74 -9.74 3.39
N LEU A 27 29.79 -10.58 4.42
CA LEU A 27 30.30 -11.94 4.36
C LEU A 27 29.36 -12.96 3.70
N LEU A 28 28.07 -12.65 3.54
CA LEU A 28 27.08 -13.55 2.93
C LEU A 28 27.05 -13.48 1.39
N HIS A 29 27.75 -12.55 0.77
CA HIS A 29 27.86 -12.43 -0.69
C HIS A 29 28.77 -13.47 -1.37
N ILE A 30 29.44 -14.30 -0.58
CA ILE A 30 30.34 -15.33 -1.13
C ILE A 30 29.57 -16.63 -1.35
N ALA A 31 29.21 -16.86 -2.60
CA ALA A 31 28.73 -18.09 -3.23
C ALA A 31 27.32 -18.62 -2.82
N GLY A 32 26.39 -18.54 -3.74
CA GLY A 32 24.98 -18.95 -3.76
C GLY A 32 24.56 -20.29 -3.11
N LEU A 33 25.45 -21.06 -2.52
CA LEU A 33 25.16 -22.27 -1.74
C LEU A 33 25.01 -21.95 -0.24
N GLN A 34 25.75 -20.98 0.27
CA GLN A 34 25.66 -20.57 1.68
C GLN A 34 24.36 -19.84 1.94
N ASP A 35 23.89 -19.04 0.98
CA ASP A 35 22.62 -18.35 1.06
C ASP A 35 21.45 -19.34 1.19
N VAL A 36 21.37 -20.39 0.34
CA VAL A 36 20.31 -21.40 0.41
C VAL A 36 20.35 -22.19 1.71
N ALA A 37 21.55 -22.54 2.20
CA ALA A 37 21.69 -23.24 3.47
C ALA A 37 21.20 -22.37 4.64
N GLY A 38 21.54 -21.09 4.64
CA GLY A 38 21.04 -20.12 5.62
C GLY A 38 19.50 -19.98 5.56
N GLN A 39 18.94 -19.86 4.37
CA GLN A 39 17.48 -19.83 4.16
C GLN A 39 16.77 -21.07 4.70
N ILE A 40 17.30 -22.27 4.41
CA ILE A 40 16.78 -23.54 4.92
C ILE A 40 16.86 -23.59 6.44
N THR A 41 18.02 -23.25 7.01
CA THR A 41 18.23 -23.23 8.46
C THR A 41 17.25 -22.30 9.15
N HIS A 42 17.09 -21.08 8.62
CA HIS A 42 16.14 -20.13 9.18
C HIS A 42 14.69 -20.63 9.10
N LEU A 43 14.25 -21.07 7.92
CA LEU A 43 12.89 -21.56 7.72
C LEU A 43 12.56 -22.77 8.60
N LEU A 44 13.49 -23.71 8.74
CA LEU A 44 13.31 -24.95 9.50
C LEU A 44 13.70 -24.84 10.97
N THR A 45 14.19 -23.68 11.42
CA THR A 45 14.36 -23.43 12.86
C THR A 45 13.01 -23.64 13.56
N PRO A 46 12.94 -24.43 14.63
CA PRO A 46 11.67 -24.77 15.28
C PRO A 46 10.79 -23.56 15.63
N SER A 47 11.39 -22.47 16.10
CA SER A 47 10.67 -21.23 16.39
C SER A 47 10.03 -20.62 15.15
N THR A 48 10.76 -20.51 14.03
CA THR A 48 10.24 -19.97 12.76
C THR A 48 9.17 -20.90 12.16
N LEU A 49 9.44 -22.19 12.11
CA LEU A 49 8.51 -23.17 11.53
C LEU A 49 7.19 -23.21 12.31
N LEU A 50 7.25 -23.27 13.63
CA LEU A 50 6.06 -23.27 14.49
C LEU A 50 5.31 -21.95 14.42
N ASP A 51 6.00 -20.83 14.34
CA ASP A 51 5.41 -19.51 14.16
C ASP A 51 4.63 -19.43 12.83
N ILE A 52 5.23 -19.91 11.73
CA ILE A 52 4.58 -19.98 10.41
C ILE A 52 3.33 -20.86 10.45
N LEU A 53 3.43 -22.05 11.04
CA LEU A 53 2.31 -22.98 11.13
C LEU A 53 1.15 -22.42 11.97
N GLN A 54 1.46 -21.72 13.05
CA GLN A 54 0.47 -21.26 14.04
C GLN A 54 -0.19 -19.93 13.63
N TYR A 55 0.57 -18.99 13.04
CA TYR A 55 0.12 -17.61 12.83
C TYR A 55 0.14 -17.16 11.38
N PHE A 56 0.97 -17.76 10.54
CA PHE A 56 1.21 -17.33 9.16
C PHE A 56 0.69 -18.32 8.11
N THR A 57 -0.21 -19.18 8.54
CA THR A 57 -0.93 -20.14 7.70
C THR A 57 -2.42 -19.94 7.90
N ILE A 58 -3.15 -19.74 6.81
CA ILE A 58 -4.61 -19.60 6.81
C ILE A 58 -5.26 -20.55 5.81
N TYR A 59 -6.54 -20.83 6.02
CA TYR A 59 -7.38 -21.51 5.05
C TYR A 59 -8.31 -20.49 4.42
N ALA A 60 -8.26 -20.37 3.10
CA ALA A 60 -9.08 -19.46 2.34
C ALA A 60 -9.94 -20.22 1.33
N THR A 61 -11.07 -19.66 0.93
CA THR A 61 -11.93 -20.22 -0.11
C THR A 61 -11.63 -19.49 -1.43
N ASN A 62 -11.18 -20.23 -2.45
CA ASN A 62 -10.89 -19.63 -3.75
C ASN A 62 -12.18 -19.34 -4.56
N SER A 63 -12.04 -18.72 -5.72
CA SER A 63 -13.16 -18.38 -6.63
C SER A 63 -13.97 -19.62 -7.09
N LYS A 64 -13.37 -20.81 -7.05
CA LYS A 64 -14.02 -22.10 -7.35
C LYS A 64 -14.66 -22.75 -6.12
N LYS A 65 -14.86 -22.02 -5.02
CA LYS A 65 -15.41 -22.48 -3.74
C LYS A 65 -14.64 -23.64 -3.10
N LYS A 66 -13.36 -23.81 -3.42
CA LYS A 66 -12.49 -24.83 -2.80
C LYS A 66 -11.67 -24.19 -1.69
N LYS A 67 -11.56 -24.89 -0.54
CA LYS A 67 -10.64 -24.50 0.53
C LYS A 67 -9.21 -24.73 0.07
N ILE A 68 -8.41 -23.69 0.16
CA ILE A 68 -6.96 -23.68 -0.13
C ILE A 68 -6.21 -23.26 1.12
N LYS A 69 -5.01 -23.81 1.28
CA LYS A 69 -4.09 -23.41 2.34
C LYS A 69 -3.16 -22.34 1.79
N VAL A 70 -3.12 -21.20 2.44
CA VAL A 70 -2.25 -20.08 2.10
C VAL A 70 -1.19 -19.95 3.18
N VAL A 71 0.08 -19.95 2.78
CA VAL A 71 1.24 -19.72 3.64
C VAL A 71 1.82 -18.34 3.31
N CYS A 72 2.35 -17.65 4.29
CA CYS A 72 2.96 -16.33 4.09
C CYS A 72 4.16 -16.37 3.14
N ARG A 73 4.42 -15.24 2.51
CA ARG A 73 5.71 -14.93 1.87
C ARG A 73 6.68 -14.37 2.91
N TYR A 74 7.99 -14.43 2.66
CA TYR A 74 9.00 -13.96 3.62
C TYR A 74 8.79 -12.49 4.02
N GLN A 75 8.50 -11.60 3.07
CA GLN A 75 8.25 -10.18 3.38
C GLN A 75 7.00 -9.94 4.23
N GLN A 76 6.00 -10.82 4.10
CA GLN A 76 4.82 -10.78 4.97
C GLN A 76 5.15 -11.27 6.38
N TYR A 77 5.97 -12.32 6.48
CA TYR A 77 6.45 -12.85 7.76
C TYR A 77 7.28 -11.81 8.51
N GLU A 78 8.26 -11.21 7.86
CA GLU A 78 9.14 -10.20 8.44
C GLU A 78 8.37 -8.94 8.84
N GLY A 79 7.59 -8.36 7.91
CA GLY A 79 6.84 -7.14 8.18
C GLY A 79 5.77 -7.30 9.28
N ALA A 80 5.08 -8.43 9.32
CA ALA A 80 4.11 -8.70 10.39
C ALA A 80 4.79 -8.92 11.73
N ASN A 81 5.90 -9.65 11.78
CA ASN A 81 6.68 -9.83 13.00
C ASN A 81 7.28 -8.51 13.50
N ALA A 82 7.78 -7.66 12.62
CA ALA A 82 8.26 -6.33 13.00
C ALA A 82 7.17 -5.52 13.72
N ILE A 83 5.92 -5.54 13.21
CA ILE A 83 4.77 -4.90 13.87
C ILE A 83 4.53 -5.53 15.26
N VAL A 84 4.47 -6.86 15.33
CA VAL A 84 4.18 -7.58 16.58
C VAL A 84 5.23 -7.29 17.65
N GLU A 85 6.51 -7.35 17.31
CA GLU A 85 7.61 -7.08 18.24
C GLU A 85 7.59 -5.61 18.70
N ARG A 86 7.32 -4.65 17.83
CA ARG A 86 7.17 -3.24 18.21
C ARG A 86 6.04 -3.02 19.23
N VAL A 87 4.93 -3.70 19.03
CA VAL A 87 3.80 -3.64 19.98
C VAL A 87 4.16 -4.29 21.33
N LYS A 88 4.90 -5.41 21.31
CA LYS A 88 5.38 -6.07 22.54
C LYS A 88 6.37 -5.21 23.33
N GLU A 89 7.30 -4.57 22.63
CA GLU A 89 8.26 -3.65 23.26
C GLU A 89 7.58 -2.44 23.90
N GLY A 90 6.47 -1.96 23.32
CA GLY A 90 5.63 -0.92 23.89
C GLY A 90 6.23 0.49 23.90
N LYS A 91 7.50 0.66 23.49
CA LYS A 91 8.25 1.91 23.60
C LYS A 91 7.91 2.90 22.48
N ILE A 92 7.86 2.42 21.26
CA ILE A 92 7.63 3.21 20.04
C ILE A 92 6.25 2.84 19.51
N LYS A 93 5.34 3.82 19.45
CA LYS A 93 3.94 3.58 19.09
C LYS A 93 3.63 3.83 17.61
N LYS A 94 4.64 3.91 16.76
CA LYS A 94 4.46 4.10 15.32
C LYS A 94 5.44 3.27 14.51
N GLY A 95 5.10 3.01 13.23
CA GLY A 95 5.97 2.31 12.31
C GLY A 95 5.47 2.38 10.87
N LEU A 96 6.39 2.36 9.91
CA LEU A 96 6.12 2.37 8.49
C LEU A 96 6.57 1.05 7.85
N ILE A 97 5.66 0.41 7.13
CA ILE A 97 5.93 -0.74 6.26
C ILE A 97 5.87 -0.26 4.81
N TRP A 98 7.02 -0.22 4.18
CA TRP A 98 7.14 0.19 2.78
C TRP A 98 7.20 -1.03 1.87
N HIS A 99 6.05 -1.58 1.53
CA HIS A 99 5.95 -2.72 0.62
C HIS A 99 5.23 -2.33 -0.67
N PHE A 100 5.85 -2.66 -1.80
CA PHE A 100 5.33 -2.37 -3.13
C PHE A 100 3.89 -2.91 -3.32
N GLN A 101 3.13 -2.29 -4.22
CA GLN A 101 1.79 -2.76 -4.56
C GLN A 101 1.82 -4.19 -5.10
N GLY A 102 0.88 -5.04 -4.66
CA GLY A 102 0.87 -6.48 -5.02
C GLY A 102 1.75 -7.37 -4.13
N SER A 103 2.52 -6.83 -3.18
CA SER A 103 3.33 -7.61 -2.23
C SER A 103 2.51 -8.45 -1.23
N GLY A 104 1.18 -8.21 -1.16
CA GLY A 104 0.28 -8.88 -0.22
C GLY A 104 0.16 -8.19 1.14
N LYS A 105 0.17 -6.86 1.20
CA LYS A 105 -0.01 -6.06 2.43
C LYS A 105 -1.25 -6.44 3.23
N SER A 106 -2.38 -6.74 2.56
CA SER A 106 -3.61 -7.18 3.23
C SER A 106 -3.41 -8.47 4.04
N LEU A 107 -2.69 -9.45 3.47
CA LEU A 107 -2.35 -10.68 4.19
C LEU A 107 -1.34 -10.41 5.32
N LEU A 108 -0.39 -9.50 5.13
CA LEU A 108 0.52 -9.07 6.20
C LEU A 108 -0.27 -8.52 7.39
N MET A 109 -1.22 -7.61 7.16
CA MET A 109 -2.09 -7.06 8.21
C MET A 109 -2.91 -8.15 8.90
N LEU A 110 -3.43 -9.11 8.12
CA LEU A 110 -4.16 -10.26 8.65
C LEU A 110 -3.28 -11.10 9.59
N PHE A 111 -2.09 -11.47 9.15
CA PHE A 111 -1.15 -12.27 9.96
C PHE A 111 -0.74 -11.54 11.23
N ALA A 112 -0.40 -10.25 11.14
CA ALA A 112 -0.09 -9.42 12.29
C ALA A 112 -1.26 -9.36 13.28
N ALA A 113 -2.47 -9.11 12.79
CA ALA A 113 -3.68 -9.05 13.62
C ALA A 113 -3.96 -10.38 14.32
N GLN A 114 -3.89 -11.50 13.60
CA GLN A 114 -4.10 -12.83 14.18
C GLN A 114 -3.04 -13.16 15.23
N LYS A 115 -1.76 -12.88 14.95
CA LYS A 115 -0.68 -13.15 15.88
C LYS A 115 -0.82 -12.31 17.15
N MET A 116 -1.03 -11.00 17.04
CA MET A 116 -1.21 -10.11 18.20
C MET A 116 -2.39 -10.54 19.09
N ARG A 117 -3.49 -10.97 18.50
CA ARG A 117 -4.66 -11.40 19.27
C ARG A 117 -4.48 -12.73 20.01
N LYS A 118 -3.54 -13.56 19.58
CA LYS A 118 -3.21 -14.84 20.23
C LYS A 118 -2.07 -14.72 21.25
N GLN A 119 -1.38 -13.57 21.31
CA GLN A 119 -0.34 -13.31 22.31
C GLN A 119 -0.99 -12.96 23.66
N GLN A 120 -0.69 -13.77 24.68
CA GLN A 120 -1.26 -13.58 26.01
C GLN A 120 -0.77 -12.30 26.70
N ASP A 121 0.50 -11.95 26.50
CA ASP A 121 1.16 -10.76 27.01
C ASP A 121 0.57 -9.44 26.46
N LEU A 122 -0.09 -9.46 25.32
CA LEU A 122 -0.79 -8.29 24.77
C LEU A 122 -2.24 -8.13 25.27
N GLY A 123 -2.73 -9.04 26.11
CA GLY A 123 -4.03 -8.91 26.78
C GLY A 123 -5.21 -8.81 25.80
N ASN A 124 -5.20 -9.56 24.70
CA ASN A 124 -6.24 -9.55 23.67
C ASN A 124 -6.55 -8.15 23.11
N PRO A 125 -5.66 -7.52 22.37
CA PRO A 125 -5.80 -6.13 21.92
C PRO A 125 -6.94 -5.95 20.91
N THR A 126 -7.40 -4.70 20.78
CA THR A 126 -8.21 -4.27 19.63
C THR A 126 -7.26 -4.01 18.47
N VAL A 127 -7.48 -4.64 17.33
CA VAL A 127 -6.73 -4.37 16.10
C VAL A 127 -7.66 -3.73 15.10
N MET A 128 -7.31 -2.53 14.64
CA MET A 128 -8.09 -1.79 13.66
C MET A 128 -7.34 -1.71 12.34
N ILE A 129 -8.02 -2.04 11.26
CA ILE A 129 -7.50 -1.90 9.89
C ILE A 129 -8.29 -0.79 9.23
N VAL A 130 -7.59 0.28 8.87
CA VAL A 130 -8.16 1.48 8.25
C VAL A 130 -7.79 1.51 6.79
N VAL A 131 -8.79 1.60 5.92
CA VAL A 131 -8.64 1.67 4.46
C VAL A 131 -9.14 3.00 3.91
N ASP A 132 -8.62 3.40 2.74
CA ASP A 132 -8.95 4.67 2.12
C ASP A 132 -10.20 4.60 1.23
N ARG A 133 -10.41 3.48 0.52
CA ARG A 133 -11.45 3.36 -0.53
C ARG A 133 -12.38 2.19 -0.30
N VAL A 134 -13.64 2.38 -0.75
CA VAL A 134 -14.67 1.33 -0.72
C VAL A 134 -14.22 0.06 -1.47
N ASP A 135 -13.55 0.21 -2.61
CA ASP A 135 -13.05 -0.93 -3.39
C ASP A 135 -11.97 -1.72 -2.63
N LEU A 136 -11.10 -1.02 -1.89
CA LEU A 136 -10.08 -1.64 -1.04
C LEU A 136 -10.70 -2.27 0.21
N ASP A 137 -11.72 -1.64 0.79
CA ASP A 137 -12.50 -2.21 1.90
C ASP A 137 -13.12 -3.55 1.48
N SER A 138 -13.74 -3.62 0.30
CA SER A 138 -14.31 -4.86 -0.22
C SER A 138 -13.27 -5.94 -0.48
N GLN A 139 -12.08 -5.60 -1.00
CA GLN A 139 -11.00 -6.56 -1.25
C GLN A 139 -10.37 -7.07 0.05
N ILE A 140 -10.08 -6.19 1.00
CA ILE A 140 -9.53 -6.55 2.31
C ILE A 140 -10.55 -7.37 3.08
N THR A 141 -11.80 -6.92 3.16
CA THR A 141 -12.90 -7.64 3.82
C THR A 141 -13.12 -9.02 3.17
N ALA A 142 -13.08 -9.12 1.85
CA ALA A 142 -13.17 -10.41 1.16
C ALA A 142 -12.01 -11.34 1.51
N THR A 143 -10.78 -10.82 1.57
CA THR A 143 -9.60 -11.57 1.99
C THR A 143 -9.75 -12.12 3.40
N PHE A 144 -10.18 -11.28 4.34
CA PHE A 144 -10.37 -11.67 5.74
C PHE A 144 -11.56 -12.61 5.94
N ASN A 145 -12.70 -12.36 5.26
CA ASN A 145 -13.86 -13.25 5.30
C ASN A 145 -13.54 -14.62 4.70
N THR A 146 -12.80 -14.63 3.59
CA THR A 146 -12.36 -15.88 2.94
C THR A 146 -11.42 -16.68 3.84
N ALA A 147 -10.65 -16.01 4.69
CA ALA A 147 -9.76 -16.62 5.68
C ALA A 147 -10.49 -17.06 6.97
N GLU A 148 -11.80 -16.90 7.05
CA GLU A 148 -12.61 -17.29 8.22
C GLU A 148 -12.04 -16.74 9.56
N VAL A 149 -11.64 -15.45 9.58
CA VAL A 149 -10.98 -14.84 10.73
C VAL A 149 -11.97 -14.66 11.87
N PRO A 150 -11.74 -15.25 13.05
CA PRO A 150 -12.66 -15.13 14.16
C PRO A 150 -12.63 -13.72 14.79
N ASN A 151 -13.76 -13.30 15.35
CA ASN A 151 -13.89 -12.02 16.09
C ASN A 151 -13.56 -10.78 15.24
N MET A 152 -13.91 -10.81 13.96
CA MET A 152 -13.82 -9.68 13.05
C MET A 152 -15.17 -8.96 12.94
N VAL A 153 -15.12 -7.65 12.78
CA VAL A 153 -16.26 -6.79 12.45
C VAL A 153 -15.88 -5.74 11.44
N THR A 154 -16.72 -5.56 10.43
CA THR A 154 -16.62 -4.44 9.50
C THR A 154 -17.65 -3.40 9.91
N THR A 155 -17.29 -2.13 9.92
CA THR A 155 -18.23 -1.04 10.19
C THR A 155 -18.89 -0.58 8.90
N ASP A 156 -20.20 -0.40 8.88
CA ASP A 156 -20.92 0.09 7.71
C ASP A 156 -21.10 1.61 7.75
N ASN A 157 -21.17 2.19 8.95
CA ASN A 157 -21.43 3.62 9.12
C ASN A 157 -20.59 4.22 10.27
N ILE A 158 -20.65 5.54 10.40
CA ILE A 158 -19.92 6.31 11.41
C ILE A 158 -20.33 5.92 12.83
N LYS A 159 -21.64 5.73 13.08
CA LYS A 159 -22.17 5.41 14.39
C LYS A 159 -21.65 4.07 14.90
N GLU A 160 -21.59 3.06 14.07
CA GLU A 160 -21.04 1.76 14.43
C GLU A 160 -19.56 1.85 14.84
N LEU A 161 -18.76 2.65 14.10
CA LEU A 161 -17.38 2.89 14.48
C LEU A 161 -17.30 3.55 15.87
N HIS A 162 -18.11 4.57 16.13
CA HIS A 162 -18.19 5.26 17.43
C HIS A 162 -18.57 4.29 18.55
N ASP A 163 -19.64 3.53 18.38
CA ASP A 163 -20.10 2.54 19.35
C ASP A 163 -19.02 1.48 19.69
N LEU A 164 -18.18 1.11 18.72
CA LEU A 164 -17.07 0.19 18.90
C LEU A 164 -15.87 0.85 19.60
N LEU A 165 -15.61 2.13 19.33
CA LEU A 165 -14.51 2.87 19.95
C LEU A 165 -14.80 3.28 21.39
N GLU A 166 -16.03 3.64 21.71
CA GLU A 166 -16.43 4.02 23.08
C GLU A 166 -16.43 2.84 24.07
N LYS A 167 -16.49 1.62 23.54
CA LYS A 167 -16.50 0.38 24.34
C LYS A 167 -15.12 -0.26 24.36
N ASP A 168 -14.87 -1.11 25.36
CA ASP A 168 -13.69 -2.00 25.35
C ASP A 168 -13.91 -3.17 24.37
N THR A 169 -13.98 -2.82 23.10
CA THR A 169 -14.18 -3.80 22.02
C THR A 169 -12.87 -4.52 21.70
N ARG A 170 -12.83 -5.82 21.95
CA ARG A 170 -11.65 -6.69 21.75
C ARG A 170 -11.82 -7.49 20.46
N LYS A 171 -11.75 -6.83 19.31
CA LYS A 171 -12.00 -7.43 17.98
C LYS A 171 -10.98 -6.94 16.95
N ILE A 172 -10.98 -7.58 15.78
CA ILE A 172 -10.40 -7.01 14.57
C ILE A 172 -11.48 -6.15 13.92
N ILE A 173 -11.25 -4.85 13.81
CA ILE A 173 -12.20 -3.89 13.25
C ILE A 173 -11.67 -3.45 11.89
N ILE A 174 -12.45 -3.62 10.83
CA ILE A 174 -12.17 -3.06 9.51
C ILE A 174 -13.05 -1.84 9.30
N THR A 175 -12.44 -0.72 8.94
CA THR A 175 -13.15 0.56 8.78
C THR A 175 -12.50 1.43 7.71
N MET A 176 -13.23 2.41 7.22
CA MET A 176 -12.73 3.40 6.27
C MET A 176 -12.35 4.71 6.97
N ILE A 177 -11.30 5.36 6.49
CA ILE A 177 -10.78 6.61 7.09
C ILE A 177 -11.84 7.72 7.19
N HIS A 178 -12.75 7.82 6.23
CA HIS A 178 -13.79 8.85 6.23
C HIS A 178 -14.80 8.71 7.39
N LYS A 179 -14.87 7.54 8.04
CA LYS A 179 -15.73 7.32 9.20
C LYS A 179 -15.21 7.99 10.48
N PHE A 180 -13.96 8.49 10.46
CA PHE A 180 -13.42 9.33 11.52
C PHE A 180 -13.84 10.81 11.42
N LYS A 181 -14.70 11.18 10.46
CA LYS A 181 -15.11 12.56 10.23
C LYS A 181 -15.67 13.24 11.49
N ASP A 182 -16.48 12.53 12.25
CA ASP A 182 -17.21 13.07 13.40
C ASP A 182 -16.67 12.56 14.77
N THR A 183 -15.45 12.00 14.77
CA THR A 183 -14.78 11.61 16.03
C THR A 183 -14.32 12.84 16.79
N TYR A 184 -14.30 12.72 18.13
CA TYR A 184 -13.82 13.75 19.05
C TYR A 184 -12.49 13.33 19.69
N PRO A 185 -11.69 14.29 20.18
CA PRO A 185 -10.43 13.99 20.86
C PRO A 185 -10.62 13.06 22.05
N ASP A 186 -9.65 12.19 22.27
CA ASP A 186 -9.62 11.27 23.43
C ASP A 186 -10.77 10.28 23.51
N MET A 187 -11.40 9.96 22.39
CA MET A 187 -12.54 9.05 22.32
C MET A 187 -12.20 7.66 22.86
N ASN A 188 -10.97 7.20 22.63
CA ASN A 188 -10.45 5.95 23.19
C ASN A 188 -8.99 6.11 23.61
N LYS A 189 -8.73 6.08 24.93
CA LYS A 189 -7.39 6.26 25.53
C LYS A 189 -6.66 4.96 25.82
N ARG A 190 -7.18 3.81 25.41
CA ARG A 190 -6.54 2.53 25.67
C ARG A 190 -5.20 2.42 24.95
N GLU A 191 -4.22 1.81 25.64
CA GLU A 191 -2.89 1.59 25.07
C GLU A 191 -2.78 0.30 24.25
N ASN A 192 -3.70 -0.66 24.48
CA ASN A 192 -3.74 -1.92 23.74
C ASN A 192 -4.66 -1.85 22.50
N LEU A 193 -4.63 -0.72 21.82
CA LEU A 193 -5.29 -0.48 20.54
C LEU A 193 -4.24 -0.31 19.46
N ILE A 194 -4.30 -1.13 18.44
CA ILE A 194 -3.35 -1.15 17.34
C ILE A 194 -4.09 -0.76 16.05
N VAL A 195 -3.61 0.26 15.35
CA VAL A 195 -4.16 0.75 14.11
C VAL A 195 -3.18 0.47 12.98
N MET A 196 -3.61 -0.25 11.97
CA MET A 196 -2.89 -0.48 10.72
C MET A 196 -3.63 0.24 9.59
N VAL A 197 -2.94 1.16 8.93
CA VAL A 197 -3.51 2.02 7.89
C VAL A 197 -2.99 1.56 6.53
N ASP A 198 -3.89 1.08 5.67
CA ASP A 198 -3.54 0.77 4.28
C ASP A 198 -3.50 2.03 3.43
N GLU A 199 -2.66 2.02 2.39
CA GLU A 199 -2.35 3.17 1.54
C GLU A 199 -2.07 4.44 2.35
N ALA A 200 -1.22 4.29 3.38
CA ALA A 200 -0.92 5.31 4.40
C ALA A 200 -0.54 6.69 3.83
N HIS A 201 0.01 6.74 2.61
CA HIS A 201 0.35 7.98 1.92
C HIS A 201 -0.88 8.86 1.59
N ARG A 202 -2.07 8.27 1.50
CA ARG A 202 -3.34 8.98 1.20
C ARG A 202 -4.04 9.47 2.45
N THR A 203 -3.99 8.70 3.52
CA THR A 203 -4.68 9.00 4.78
C THR A 203 -4.08 10.18 5.56
N GLN A 204 -2.92 10.67 5.13
CA GLN A 204 -2.33 11.89 5.67
C GLN A 204 -2.97 13.16 5.12
N GLU A 205 -3.68 13.06 4.01
CA GLU A 205 -4.30 14.20 3.36
C GLU A 205 -5.51 14.67 4.17
N GLY A 206 -5.36 15.82 4.87
CA GLY A 206 -6.42 16.54 5.52
C GLY A 206 -6.76 16.11 6.95
N ASP A 207 -7.92 16.53 7.35
CA ASP A 207 -8.47 16.53 8.72
C ASP A 207 -8.67 15.12 9.30
N LEU A 208 -8.93 14.11 8.44
CA LEU A 208 -9.35 12.78 8.87
C LEU A 208 -8.23 11.98 9.57
N GLY A 209 -7.00 12.05 9.07
CA GLY A 209 -5.86 11.40 9.71
C GLY A 209 -5.52 12.06 11.06
N GLN A 210 -5.70 13.36 11.17
CA GLN A 210 -5.56 14.09 12.42
C GLN A 210 -6.66 13.73 13.41
N LYS A 211 -7.92 13.66 12.97
CA LYS A 211 -9.06 13.25 13.79
C LYS A 211 -8.90 11.83 14.32
N MET A 212 -8.46 10.90 13.48
CA MET A 212 -8.16 9.53 13.91
C MET A 212 -7.09 9.51 15.02
N ARG A 213 -5.98 10.23 14.85
CA ARG A 213 -4.92 10.31 15.87
C ARG A 213 -5.38 10.98 17.15
N SER A 214 -6.15 12.05 17.05
CA SER A 214 -6.71 12.75 18.21
C SER A 214 -7.72 11.90 18.98
N ALA A 215 -8.53 11.12 18.25
CA ALA A 215 -9.49 10.20 18.86
C ALA A 215 -8.81 9.03 19.58
N LEU A 216 -7.61 8.62 19.14
CA LEU A 216 -6.88 7.44 19.60
C LEU A 216 -5.45 7.78 20.05
N PRO A 217 -5.26 8.65 21.07
CA PRO A 217 -3.95 9.26 21.37
C PRO A 217 -2.89 8.27 21.84
N ASN A 218 -3.29 7.14 22.43
CA ASN A 218 -2.39 6.15 22.97
C ASN A 218 -2.23 4.91 22.10
N ALA A 219 -2.91 4.85 20.95
CA ALA A 219 -2.87 3.71 20.06
C ALA A 219 -1.49 3.56 19.36
N PHE A 220 -1.14 2.31 19.06
CA PHE A 220 -0.07 2.04 18.10
C PHE A 220 -0.57 2.35 16.69
N LEU A 221 0.26 3.01 15.88
CA LEU A 221 -0.11 3.46 14.54
C LEU A 221 0.91 2.98 13.50
N PHE A 222 0.51 2.03 12.67
CA PHE A 222 1.34 1.49 11.60
C PHE A 222 0.78 1.90 10.24
N GLY A 223 1.63 2.50 9.40
CA GLY A 223 1.30 2.81 8.01
C GLY A 223 1.84 1.74 7.08
N LEU A 224 1.02 1.27 6.15
CA LEU A 224 1.43 0.37 5.08
C LEU A 224 1.23 1.05 3.74
N THR A 225 2.27 1.12 2.91
CA THR A 225 2.17 1.76 1.59
C THR A 225 3.23 1.23 0.63
N GLY A 226 2.91 1.23 -0.67
CA GLY A 226 3.89 0.95 -1.74
C GLY A 226 4.61 2.20 -2.25
N THR A 227 4.06 3.38 -1.97
CA THR A 227 4.51 4.66 -2.52
C THR A 227 4.56 5.73 -1.43
N PRO A 228 5.48 5.63 -0.45
CA PRO A 228 5.59 6.64 0.59
C PRO A 228 5.94 8.01 -0.03
N ILE A 229 5.30 9.04 0.46
CA ILE A 229 5.53 10.42 0.02
C ILE A 229 6.55 11.07 0.96
N ASN A 230 7.55 11.74 0.38
CA ASN A 230 8.54 12.54 1.09
C ASN A 230 8.54 13.97 0.52
N LYS A 231 7.53 14.77 0.88
CA LYS A 231 7.42 16.18 0.51
C LYS A 231 7.26 17.02 1.77
N ALA A 232 7.60 18.30 1.69
CA ALA A 232 7.55 19.22 2.84
C ALA A 232 6.15 19.36 3.45
N ASP A 233 5.11 19.33 2.63
CA ASP A 233 3.70 19.44 3.02
C ASP A 233 3.04 18.07 3.31
N LYS A 234 3.59 17.00 2.76
CA LYS A 234 3.03 15.64 2.85
C LYS A 234 4.17 14.63 3.01
N ASN A 235 4.33 14.11 4.21
CA ASN A 235 5.44 13.21 4.50
C ASN A 235 4.98 11.96 5.27
N THR A 236 4.97 10.83 4.56
CA THR A 236 4.58 9.53 5.12
C THR A 236 5.54 9.08 6.22
N PHE A 237 6.81 9.44 6.11
CA PHE A 237 7.84 9.10 7.10
C PHE A 237 7.63 9.88 8.41
N TRP A 238 7.20 11.12 8.36
CA TRP A 238 6.88 11.88 9.58
C TRP A 238 5.65 11.35 10.31
N ALA A 239 4.64 10.94 9.55
CA ALA A 239 3.39 10.47 10.12
C ALA A 239 3.49 9.08 10.76
N PHE A 240 4.23 8.17 10.12
CA PHE A 240 4.29 6.76 10.51
C PHE A 240 5.71 6.27 10.83
N GLY A 241 6.76 6.83 10.23
CA GLY A 241 8.14 6.44 10.52
C GLY A 241 8.56 6.84 11.92
N ALA A 242 9.42 6.05 12.54
CA ALA A 242 10.05 6.36 13.80
C ALA A 242 11.50 6.82 13.57
N GLU A 243 12.01 7.69 14.42
CA GLU A 243 13.39 8.20 14.33
C GLU A 243 14.42 7.10 14.59
N GLU A 244 14.03 6.11 15.39
CA GLU A 244 14.83 4.95 15.73
C GLU A 244 14.97 3.94 14.59
N ASP A 245 14.07 4.02 13.59
CA ASP A 245 14.15 3.18 12.41
C ASP A 245 15.21 3.72 11.44
N LYS A 246 16.22 2.90 11.14
CA LYS A 246 17.25 3.24 10.16
C LYS A 246 16.62 3.52 8.80
N SER A 247 16.47 4.71 8.35
CA SER A 247 15.79 5.14 7.12
C SER A 247 14.28 5.41 7.28
N GLY A 248 13.74 5.42 8.50
CA GLY A 248 12.37 5.80 8.78
C GLY A 248 11.29 4.76 8.43
N TYR A 249 11.69 3.49 8.22
CA TYR A 249 10.76 2.38 8.01
C TYR A 249 11.23 1.10 8.71
N MET A 250 10.28 0.26 9.10
CA MET A 250 10.52 -1.00 9.82
C MET A 250 10.81 -2.17 8.88
N SER A 251 10.19 -2.18 7.70
CA SER A 251 10.34 -3.23 6.70
C SER A 251 10.17 -2.63 5.30
N ARG A 252 10.93 -3.16 4.35
CA ARG A 252 10.95 -2.68 2.97
C ARG A 252 10.90 -3.84 1.99
N TYR A 253 10.01 -3.71 1.00
CA TYR A 253 9.94 -4.61 -0.15
C TYR A 253 9.65 -3.76 -1.40
N THR A 254 10.67 -3.58 -2.23
CA THR A 254 10.62 -2.65 -3.37
C THR A 254 9.98 -3.27 -4.62
N PHE A 255 9.79 -2.45 -5.65
CA PHE A 255 9.42 -2.91 -6.98
C PHE A 255 10.47 -3.85 -7.57
N GLN A 256 11.76 -3.55 -7.37
CA GLN A 256 12.88 -4.39 -7.82
C GLN A 256 12.87 -5.74 -7.11
N ASP A 257 12.59 -5.77 -5.81
CA ASP A 257 12.43 -7.02 -5.06
C ASP A 257 11.28 -7.85 -5.62
N SER A 258 10.16 -7.20 -5.94
CA SER A 258 8.97 -7.84 -6.51
C SER A 258 9.23 -8.46 -7.89
N ILE A 259 10.02 -7.77 -8.74
CA ILE A 259 10.45 -8.32 -10.04
C ILE A 259 11.40 -9.51 -9.84
N ARG A 260 12.42 -9.34 -8.99
CA ARG A 260 13.39 -10.39 -8.66
C ARG A 260 12.70 -11.67 -8.17
N ASP A 261 11.64 -11.52 -7.38
CA ASP A 261 10.86 -12.63 -6.81
C ASP A 261 9.78 -13.16 -7.76
N ASN A 262 9.71 -12.65 -9.00
CA ASN A 262 8.68 -12.96 -9.99
C ASN A 262 7.23 -12.72 -9.49
N ALA A 263 7.06 -11.84 -8.50
CA ALA A 263 5.75 -11.45 -7.98
C ALA A 263 5.06 -10.39 -8.85
N THR A 264 5.83 -9.60 -9.59
CA THR A 264 5.35 -8.65 -10.60
C THR A 264 6.22 -8.74 -11.85
N LEU A 265 5.63 -8.40 -12.98
CA LEU A 265 6.37 -8.30 -14.24
C LEU A 265 7.11 -6.95 -14.32
N PRO A 266 8.28 -6.92 -14.99
CA PRO A 266 8.95 -5.66 -15.28
C PRO A 266 8.09 -4.78 -16.17
N LEU A 267 8.13 -3.46 -15.93
CA LEU A 267 7.50 -2.49 -16.81
C LEU A 267 8.48 -2.12 -17.93
N HIS A 268 8.01 -2.19 -19.17
CA HIS A 268 8.70 -1.64 -20.32
C HIS A 268 8.19 -0.22 -20.53
N PHE A 269 9.10 0.73 -20.58
CA PHE A 269 8.79 2.13 -20.80
C PHE A 269 9.29 2.56 -22.17
N GLU A 270 8.37 2.95 -23.05
CA GLU A 270 8.65 3.51 -24.37
C GLU A 270 8.21 4.98 -24.40
N PRO A 271 9.15 5.94 -24.33
CA PRO A 271 8.81 7.35 -24.47
C PRO A 271 8.48 7.67 -25.91
N ARG A 272 7.25 8.05 -26.17
CA ARG A 272 6.79 8.54 -27.49
C ARG A 272 6.53 10.04 -27.35
N LEU A 273 7.54 10.81 -27.77
CA LEU A 273 7.45 12.27 -27.76
C LEU A 273 6.95 12.73 -29.14
N PRO A 274 5.75 13.29 -29.22
CA PRO A 274 5.31 13.90 -30.46
C PRO A 274 6.16 15.13 -30.75
N ASP A 275 6.57 15.31 -32.01
CA ASP A 275 7.25 16.52 -32.47
C ASP A 275 6.25 17.70 -32.47
N TYR A 276 6.32 18.53 -31.47
CA TYR A 276 5.50 19.74 -31.37
C TYR A 276 6.33 20.98 -31.62
N HIS A 277 5.93 21.74 -32.60
CA HIS A 277 6.19 23.18 -32.61
C HIS A 277 5.24 23.81 -31.60
N ILE A 278 5.78 24.14 -30.42
CA ILE A 278 5.05 24.92 -29.42
C ILE A 278 4.96 26.34 -29.94
N ASP A 279 3.76 26.75 -30.34
CA ASP A 279 3.48 28.16 -30.55
C ASP A 279 3.46 28.87 -29.19
N ARG A 280 4.58 29.51 -28.86
CA ARG A 280 4.81 30.21 -27.59
C ARG A 280 3.85 31.38 -27.40
N GLU A 281 3.38 32.00 -28.48
CA GLU A 281 2.46 33.13 -28.42
C GLU A 281 1.07 32.68 -27.97
N ASN A 282 0.54 31.60 -28.53
CA ASN A 282 -0.74 31.01 -28.13
C ASN A 282 -0.71 30.47 -26.68
N LEU A 283 0.44 29.91 -26.25
CA LEU A 283 0.62 29.46 -24.87
C LEU A 283 0.61 30.63 -23.89
N ASP A 284 1.23 31.75 -24.25
CA ASP A 284 1.31 32.94 -23.40
C ASP A 284 -0.04 33.70 -23.36
N ILE A 285 -0.83 33.68 -24.44
CA ILE A 285 -2.20 34.23 -24.49
C ILE A 285 -3.14 33.42 -23.59
N ALA A 286 -3.19 32.10 -23.78
CA ALA A 286 -4.02 31.22 -22.93
C ALA A 286 -3.62 31.30 -21.46
N PHE A 287 -2.34 31.50 -21.17
CA PHE A 287 -1.85 31.72 -19.83
C PHE A 287 -2.29 33.08 -19.23
N LYS A 288 -2.25 34.17 -19.99
CA LYS A 288 -2.72 35.48 -19.55
C LYS A 288 -4.22 35.48 -19.23
N GLU A 289 -5.03 34.79 -20.04
CA GLU A 289 -6.47 34.65 -19.79
C GLU A 289 -6.78 33.88 -18.49
N MET A 290 -5.99 32.85 -18.16
CA MET A 290 -6.15 32.08 -16.92
C MET A 290 -5.52 32.75 -15.68
N ALA A 291 -4.54 33.64 -15.85
CA ALA A 291 -3.80 34.29 -14.75
C ALA A 291 -4.46 35.59 -14.23
N ASN A 292 -5.51 36.10 -14.89
CA ASN A 292 -6.16 37.34 -14.51
C ASN A 292 -6.84 37.36 -13.12
N ASP A 293 -6.96 36.20 -12.45
CA ASP A 293 -7.64 36.06 -11.15
C ASP A 293 -6.71 35.79 -9.95
N LEU A 294 -5.37 35.90 -10.09
CA LEU A 294 -4.43 35.45 -9.04
C LEU A 294 -3.49 36.61 -8.58
N THR A 295 -3.74 37.14 -7.41
CA THR A 295 -2.86 38.06 -6.69
C THR A 295 -2.08 37.32 -5.60
N GLU A 296 -0.77 37.16 -5.76
CA GLU A 296 0.30 37.00 -4.76
C GLU A 296 1.58 36.37 -5.36
N GLU A 297 2.72 37.01 -5.08
CA GLU A 297 3.98 36.83 -5.82
C GLU A 297 4.65 35.42 -5.72
N ASP A 298 4.42 34.67 -4.70
CA ASP A 298 5.09 33.36 -4.48
C ASP A 298 4.25 32.13 -4.87
N ARG A 299 2.96 32.23 -4.89
CA ARG A 299 2.08 31.28 -5.57
C ARG A 299 2.35 31.26 -7.07
N ASN A 300 2.88 32.35 -7.57
CA ASN A 300 2.93 32.65 -9.01
C ASN A 300 3.92 31.81 -9.81
N LYS A 301 5.09 31.46 -9.30
CA LYS A 301 6.09 30.75 -10.13
C LYS A 301 5.83 29.24 -10.25
N LEU A 302 5.38 28.58 -9.21
CA LEU A 302 5.11 27.14 -9.23
C LEU A 302 3.73 26.84 -9.84
N SER A 303 2.71 27.62 -9.49
CA SER A 303 1.37 27.50 -10.08
C SER A 303 1.36 27.94 -11.55
N GLN A 304 2.17 28.92 -11.92
CA GLN A 304 2.35 29.37 -13.31
C GLN A 304 2.91 28.26 -14.20
N LYS A 305 3.94 27.54 -13.77
CA LYS A 305 4.48 26.40 -14.53
C LYS A 305 3.48 25.25 -14.63
N ALA A 306 2.77 24.96 -13.55
CA ALA A 306 1.77 23.90 -13.51
C ALA A 306 0.52 24.25 -14.35
N ALA A 307 0.07 25.50 -14.32
CA ALA A 307 -1.04 25.98 -15.15
C ALA A 307 -0.69 25.97 -16.64
N LYS A 308 0.50 26.48 -17.02
CA LYS A 308 1.00 26.39 -18.41
C LYS A 308 1.07 24.95 -18.90
N MET A 309 1.57 24.04 -18.08
CA MET A 309 1.63 22.62 -18.42
C MET A 309 0.23 22.01 -18.56
N ALA A 310 -0.71 22.34 -17.68
CA ALA A 310 -2.07 21.83 -17.74
C ALA A 310 -2.80 22.30 -19.02
N VAL A 311 -2.64 23.56 -19.43
CA VAL A 311 -3.19 24.10 -20.68
C VAL A 311 -2.57 23.38 -21.89
N PHE A 312 -1.24 23.24 -21.89
CA PHE A 312 -0.53 22.53 -22.94
C PHE A 312 -0.97 21.07 -23.09
N LEU A 313 -1.12 20.37 -21.96
CA LEU A 313 -1.55 18.97 -21.96
C LEU A 313 -2.97 18.75 -22.54
N LYS A 314 -3.82 19.77 -22.51
CA LYS A 314 -5.22 19.72 -22.94
C LYS A 314 -5.49 20.41 -24.28
N SER A 315 -4.45 20.90 -24.98
CA SER A 315 -4.69 21.53 -26.27
C SER A 315 -5.28 20.53 -27.27
N PRO A 316 -6.38 20.89 -28.00
CA PRO A 316 -7.08 19.95 -28.89
C PRO A 316 -6.17 19.32 -29.95
N GLU A 317 -5.30 20.12 -30.55
CA GLU A 317 -4.37 19.63 -31.59
C GLU A 317 -3.39 18.58 -31.03
N ARG A 318 -2.91 18.81 -29.81
CA ARG A 318 -2.06 17.86 -29.11
C ARG A 318 -2.80 16.56 -28.79
N VAL A 319 -4.01 16.67 -28.24
CA VAL A 319 -4.84 15.51 -27.91
C VAL A 319 -5.09 14.69 -29.16
N LYS A 320 -5.49 15.31 -30.26
CA LYS A 320 -5.74 14.66 -31.54
C LYS A 320 -4.49 13.91 -32.08
N THR A 321 -3.33 14.56 -32.02
CA THR A 321 -2.08 13.92 -32.47
C THR A 321 -1.70 12.72 -31.62
N ILE A 322 -1.85 12.83 -30.30
CA ILE A 322 -1.56 11.72 -29.36
C ILE A 322 -2.57 10.59 -29.55
N VAL A 323 -3.85 10.88 -29.67
CA VAL A 323 -4.88 9.86 -29.88
C VAL A 323 -4.61 9.09 -31.16
N LYS A 324 -4.28 9.79 -32.25
CA LYS A 324 -3.90 9.14 -33.52
C LYS A 324 -2.72 8.19 -33.34
N ASP A 325 -1.65 8.65 -32.68
CA ASP A 325 -0.47 7.81 -32.40
C ASP A 325 -0.80 6.60 -31.52
N ILE A 326 -1.62 6.79 -30.49
CA ILE A 326 -2.07 5.69 -29.61
C ILE A 326 -2.86 4.65 -30.42
N VAL A 327 -3.81 5.09 -31.25
CA VAL A 327 -4.66 4.19 -32.04
C VAL A 327 -3.83 3.41 -33.06
N GLU A 328 -2.94 4.09 -33.79
CA GLU A 328 -2.05 3.44 -34.77
C GLU A 328 -1.13 2.41 -34.10
N HIS A 329 -0.54 2.78 -32.96
CA HIS A 329 0.32 1.88 -32.18
C HIS A 329 -0.47 0.68 -31.66
N PHE A 330 -1.66 0.92 -31.09
CA PHE A 330 -2.52 -0.14 -30.56
C PHE A 330 -2.88 -1.15 -31.64
N GLN A 331 -3.40 -0.68 -32.79
CA GLN A 331 -3.80 -1.55 -33.90
C GLN A 331 -2.65 -2.35 -34.48
N LYS A 332 -1.47 -1.77 -34.53
CA LYS A 332 -0.30 -2.42 -35.15
C LYS A 332 0.41 -3.40 -34.21
N HIS A 333 0.50 -3.10 -32.92
CA HIS A 333 1.39 -3.82 -32.02
C HIS A 333 0.70 -4.47 -30.81
N VAL A 334 -0.48 -4.02 -30.40
CA VAL A 334 -1.13 -4.47 -29.16
C VAL A 334 -2.35 -5.35 -29.43
N GLU A 335 -3.23 -4.89 -30.32
CA GLU A 335 -4.45 -5.63 -30.69
C GLU A 335 -4.19 -6.99 -31.31
N PRO A 336 -3.21 -7.16 -32.26
CA PRO A 336 -2.92 -8.48 -32.85
C PRO A 336 -2.50 -9.54 -31.83
N GLU A 337 -1.89 -9.13 -30.72
CA GLU A 337 -1.48 -9.99 -29.63
C GLU A 337 -2.62 -10.27 -28.61
N GLY A 338 -3.81 -9.73 -28.84
CA GLY A 338 -4.98 -9.92 -28.00
C GLY A 338 -4.97 -9.12 -26.68
N PHE A 339 -4.09 -8.15 -26.55
CA PHE A 339 -4.01 -7.30 -25.35
C PHE A 339 -4.97 -6.12 -25.43
N LYS A 340 -5.24 -5.53 -24.23
CA LYS A 340 -6.04 -4.32 -24.07
C LYS A 340 -5.13 -3.13 -23.77
N ALA A 341 -5.62 -1.92 -24.04
CA ALA A 341 -4.96 -0.68 -23.65
C ALA A 341 -5.78 0.06 -22.60
N MET A 342 -5.08 0.84 -21.77
CA MET A 342 -5.68 1.78 -20.84
C MET A 342 -5.00 3.14 -21.00
N ILE A 343 -5.80 4.17 -21.30
CA ILE A 343 -5.32 5.54 -21.41
C ILE A 343 -5.46 6.24 -20.06
N VAL A 344 -4.37 6.75 -19.52
CA VAL A 344 -4.34 7.53 -18.29
C VAL A 344 -4.08 8.99 -18.63
N THR A 345 -5.00 9.86 -18.24
CA THR A 345 -4.96 11.29 -18.54
C THR A 345 -4.74 12.12 -17.27
N PRO A 346 -4.30 13.40 -17.37
CA PRO A 346 -4.03 14.25 -16.21
C PRO A 346 -5.24 14.48 -15.31
N ASP A 347 -6.45 14.56 -15.90
CA ASP A 347 -7.70 14.75 -15.16
C ASP A 347 -8.93 14.24 -15.93
N ARG A 348 -10.10 14.37 -15.31
CA ARG A 348 -11.39 13.89 -15.87
C ARG A 348 -11.77 14.60 -17.16
N TYR A 349 -11.46 15.90 -17.30
CA TYR A 349 -11.77 16.67 -18.50
C TYR A 349 -10.96 16.15 -19.69
N ALA A 350 -9.66 15.94 -19.49
CA ALA A 350 -8.82 15.32 -20.51
C ALA A 350 -9.29 13.91 -20.89
N CYS A 351 -9.82 13.12 -19.93
CA CYS A 351 -10.43 11.83 -20.24
C CYS A 351 -11.56 11.92 -21.29
N VAL A 352 -12.43 12.95 -21.14
CA VAL A 352 -13.51 13.18 -22.09
C VAL A 352 -12.96 13.55 -23.45
N GLN A 353 -12.00 14.49 -23.51
CA GLN A 353 -11.35 14.90 -24.77
C GLN A 353 -10.72 13.71 -25.52
N TYR A 354 -9.94 12.87 -24.80
CA TYR A 354 -9.33 11.67 -25.40
C TYR A 354 -10.33 10.62 -25.87
N LYS A 355 -11.54 10.61 -25.31
CA LYS A 355 -12.59 9.69 -25.73
C LYS A 355 -13.36 10.22 -26.95
N GLU A 356 -13.52 11.53 -27.08
CA GLU A 356 -14.23 12.17 -28.18
C GLU A 356 -13.44 12.19 -29.48
N GLU A 357 -12.12 12.25 -29.42
CA GLU A 357 -11.20 12.10 -30.56
C GLU A 357 -10.99 10.64 -30.96
#